data_e275e248cc009c10465c2d4d7c7f92ab
#
_entry.id   e275e248cc009c10465c2d4d7c7f92ab
#
_cell.length_a   1.000
_cell.length_b   1.000
_cell.length_c   1.000
_cell.angle_alpha   90.00
_cell.angle_beta   90.00
_cell.angle_gamma   90.00
#
_symmetry.space_group_name_H-M   'P 1'
#
loop_
_entity.id
_entity.type
_entity.pdbx_description
1 polymer ?
#
loop_
_entity_poly.entity_id
_entity_poly.type
_entity_poly.pdbx_seq_one_letter_code
_entity_poly.pdbx_strand_id
1 'polypeptide(L)'
;RNKNLKPTPARVREQIFSWLRPMKENLVCLDLFAGSGSLGIEAFSNGAKKVVFIEQNQELYNTLYKNCEQLSILDKVKLHKQSAENYVRRTKDAVFDLVFLDPPFNKNYVNSLLPKIISDFSKAGTLIYIEESNFNFSDYDNNLKLLKETSSGNSFGRLFEVTQ
;
A
#
# COMPACT_ATOMS: atom_id res chain seq x y z
N ARG A 1 22.74 0.39 10.91
CA ARG A 1 22.21 1.26 9.82
C ARG A 1 21.61 0.34 8.77
N ASN A 2 20.30 0.21 8.73
CA ASN A 2 19.59 -0.57 7.71
C ASN A 2 19.73 0.13 6.35
N LYS A 3 20.67 -0.33 5.54
CA LYS A 3 20.96 0.22 4.20
C LYS A 3 19.88 -0.08 3.14
N ASN A 4 18.80 -0.78 3.49
CA ASN A 4 17.80 -1.28 2.53
C ASN A 4 16.44 -0.58 2.58
N LEU A 5 16.30 0.48 3.37
CA LEU A 5 15.05 1.24 3.47
C LEU A 5 15.21 2.58 2.75
N LYS A 6 14.98 2.55 1.45
CA LYS A 6 14.86 3.77 0.67
C LYS A 6 13.39 4.22 0.76
N PRO A 7 13.08 5.37 1.38
CA PRO A 7 11.71 5.88 1.35
C PRO A 7 11.29 6.10 -0.10
N THR A 8 10.02 5.87 -0.39
CA THR A 8 9.45 6.14 -1.72
C THR A 8 9.79 7.58 -2.11
N PRO A 9 10.52 7.81 -3.21
CA PRO A 9 10.93 9.15 -3.60
C PRO A 9 9.72 10.08 -3.74
N ALA A 10 9.84 11.33 -3.32
CA ALA A 10 8.75 12.31 -3.38
C ALA A 10 8.12 12.38 -4.78
N ARG A 11 8.95 12.31 -5.84
CA ARG A 11 8.48 12.28 -7.24
C ARG A 11 7.56 11.09 -7.55
N VAL A 12 7.90 9.89 -7.07
CA VAL A 12 7.08 8.69 -7.29
C VAL A 12 5.76 8.83 -6.55
N ARG A 13 5.79 9.31 -5.33
CA ARG A 13 4.58 9.58 -4.53
C ARG A 13 3.67 10.61 -5.20
N GLU A 14 4.21 11.73 -5.69
CA GLU A 14 3.45 12.73 -6.46
C GLU A 14 2.80 12.11 -7.70
N GLN A 15 3.52 11.25 -8.41
CA GLN A 15 2.99 10.56 -9.58
C GLN A 15 1.84 9.62 -9.22
N ILE A 16 1.98 8.78 -8.20
CA ILE A 16 0.92 7.88 -7.73
C ILE A 16 -0.35 8.66 -7.43
N PHE A 17 -0.22 9.74 -6.66
CA PHE A 17 -1.39 10.53 -6.27
C PHE A 17 -1.96 11.37 -7.42
N SER A 18 -1.16 11.71 -8.44
CA SER A 18 -1.70 12.29 -9.68
C SER A 18 -2.62 11.31 -10.42
N TRP A 19 -2.30 10.01 -10.38
CA TRP A 19 -3.14 8.96 -10.98
C TRP A 19 -4.42 8.71 -10.19
N LEU A 20 -4.37 8.88 -8.87
CA LEU A 20 -5.50 8.64 -7.98
C LEU A 20 -6.47 9.83 -7.91
N ARG A 21 -6.07 11.01 -8.41
CA ARG A 21 -6.92 12.22 -8.34
C ARG A 21 -7.92 12.30 -9.50
N PRO A 22 -9.15 12.80 -9.23
CA PRO A 22 -9.67 13.07 -7.89
C PRO A 22 -9.95 11.76 -7.14
N MET A 23 -9.44 11.63 -5.92
CA MET A 23 -9.77 10.49 -5.09
C MET A 23 -11.25 10.51 -4.75
N LYS A 24 -11.89 9.35 -4.82
CA LYS A 24 -13.25 9.20 -4.30
C LYS A 24 -13.26 9.50 -2.80
N GLU A 25 -14.29 10.16 -2.34
CA GLU A 25 -14.48 10.41 -0.91
C GLU A 25 -14.70 9.10 -0.14
N ASN A 26 -14.33 9.11 1.13
CA ASN A 26 -14.57 8.01 2.07
C ASN A 26 -13.84 6.70 1.76
N LEU A 27 -12.75 6.69 0.99
CA LEU A 27 -11.96 5.48 0.77
C LEU A 27 -11.36 4.95 2.08
N VAL A 28 -11.38 3.62 2.20
CA VAL A 28 -10.65 2.89 3.24
C VAL A 28 -9.39 2.31 2.61
N CYS A 29 -8.22 2.72 3.12
CA CYS A 29 -6.92 2.37 2.57
C CYS A 29 -6.17 1.39 3.47
N LEU A 30 -5.39 0.50 2.86
CA LEU A 30 -4.44 -0.39 3.52
C LEU A 30 -3.02 -0.12 3.00
N ASP A 31 -2.09 0.16 3.91
CA ASP A 31 -0.66 0.31 3.61
C ASP A 31 0.09 -0.84 4.28
N LEU A 32 0.44 -1.87 3.50
CA LEU A 32 0.96 -3.15 4.00
C LEU A 32 2.45 -3.11 4.36
N PHE A 33 3.19 -2.14 3.88
CA PHE A 33 4.61 -1.93 4.16
C PHE A 33 4.84 -0.45 4.44
N ALA A 34 4.22 0.03 5.51
CA ALA A 34 4.01 1.46 5.73
C ALA A 34 5.30 2.27 5.91
N GLY A 35 6.36 1.68 6.45
CA GLY A 35 7.57 2.42 6.76
C GLY A 35 7.27 3.60 7.70
N SER A 36 7.65 4.80 7.28
CA SER A 36 7.32 6.05 7.99
C SER A 36 5.89 6.56 7.72
N GLY A 37 5.12 5.87 6.88
CA GLY A 37 3.72 6.18 6.58
C GLY A 37 3.48 7.10 5.39
N SER A 38 4.48 7.34 4.54
CA SER A 38 4.39 8.37 3.50
C SER A 38 3.24 8.16 2.51
N LEU A 39 2.94 6.94 2.08
CA LEU A 39 1.84 6.67 1.14
C LEU A 39 0.47 6.78 1.82
N GLY A 40 0.29 6.10 2.96
CA GLY A 40 -0.98 6.11 3.66
C GLY A 40 -1.33 7.49 4.23
N ILE A 41 -0.35 8.26 4.73
CA ILE A 41 -0.57 9.64 5.20
C ILE A 41 -0.97 10.54 4.03
N GLU A 42 -0.34 10.40 2.87
CA GLU A 42 -0.72 11.14 1.67
C GLU A 42 -2.14 10.78 1.21
N ALA A 43 -2.52 9.49 1.27
CA ALA A 43 -3.88 9.07 0.98
C ALA A 43 -4.88 9.73 1.93
N PHE A 44 -4.57 9.78 3.22
CA PHE A 44 -5.39 10.47 4.21
C PHE A 44 -5.52 11.97 3.89
N SER A 45 -4.41 12.65 3.55
CA SER A 45 -4.39 14.06 3.16
C SER A 45 -5.21 14.36 1.90
N ASN A 46 -5.37 13.36 1.01
CA ASN A 46 -6.19 13.46 -0.21
C ASN A 46 -7.65 13.00 -0.01
N GLY A 47 -8.10 12.76 1.24
CA GLY A 47 -9.50 12.53 1.56
C GLY A 47 -9.88 11.08 1.88
N ALA A 48 -8.92 10.17 2.08
CA ALA A 48 -9.24 8.85 2.60
C ALA A 48 -9.90 8.96 3.98
N LYS A 49 -11.00 8.22 4.19
CA LYS A 49 -11.74 8.21 5.45
C LYS A 49 -10.97 7.52 6.57
N LYS A 50 -10.25 6.47 6.21
CA LYS A 50 -9.51 5.63 7.15
C LYS A 50 -8.29 5.02 6.46
N VAL A 51 -7.19 4.94 7.19
CA VAL A 51 -6.00 4.22 6.74
C VAL A 51 -5.58 3.21 7.80
N VAL A 52 -5.30 1.99 7.36
CA VAL A 52 -4.71 0.93 8.17
C VAL A 52 -3.27 0.77 7.74
N PHE A 53 -2.34 0.93 8.67
CA PHE A 53 -0.90 0.81 8.44
C PHE A 53 -0.36 -0.46 9.09
N ILE A 54 0.47 -1.18 8.34
CA ILE A 54 1.19 -2.36 8.81
C ILE A 54 2.69 -2.10 8.70
N GLU A 55 3.40 -2.17 9.81
CA GLU A 55 4.85 -2.01 9.87
C GLU A 55 5.45 -2.94 10.93
N GLN A 56 6.41 -3.77 10.53
CA GLN A 56 7.05 -4.72 11.45
C GLN A 56 8.30 -4.18 12.14
N ASN A 57 8.99 -3.24 11.52
CA ASN A 57 10.21 -2.65 12.07
C ASN A 57 9.88 -1.67 13.20
N GLN A 58 10.50 -1.85 14.38
CA GLN A 58 10.18 -1.03 15.55
C GLN A 58 10.52 0.46 15.37
N GLU A 59 11.64 0.77 14.74
CA GLU A 59 12.08 2.16 14.55
C GLU A 59 11.17 2.89 13.57
N LEU A 60 10.80 2.22 12.48
CA LEU A 60 9.87 2.76 11.48
C LEU A 60 8.46 2.91 12.03
N TYR A 61 7.99 1.91 12.82
CA TYR A 61 6.71 2.01 13.49
C TYR A 61 6.65 3.20 14.46
N ASN A 62 7.72 3.42 15.22
CA ASN A 62 7.79 4.57 16.11
C ASN A 62 7.78 5.90 15.34
N THR A 63 8.45 5.94 14.18
CA THR A 63 8.44 7.11 13.30
C THR A 63 7.05 7.34 12.70
N LEU A 64 6.40 6.30 12.23
CA LEU A 64 5.01 6.33 11.75
C LEU A 64 4.05 6.86 12.82
N TYR A 65 4.15 6.32 14.04
CA TYR A 65 3.32 6.77 15.17
C TYR A 65 3.50 8.27 15.42
N LYS A 66 4.75 8.74 15.53
CA LYS A 66 5.07 10.17 15.74
C LYS A 66 4.53 11.05 14.59
N ASN A 67 4.66 10.60 13.35
CA ASN A 67 4.12 11.34 12.20
C ASN A 67 2.59 11.46 12.28
N CYS A 68 1.88 10.40 12.62
CA CYS A 68 0.43 10.44 12.82
C CYS A 68 0.01 11.29 14.02
N GLU A 69 0.78 11.27 15.10
CA GLU A 69 0.56 12.10 16.29
C GLU A 69 0.71 13.59 15.98
N GLN A 70 1.80 13.97 15.30
CA GLN A 70 2.06 15.36 14.88
C GLN A 70 0.99 15.92 13.94
N LEU A 71 0.40 15.05 13.11
CA LEU A 71 -0.69 15.39 12.22
C LEU A 71 -2.08 15.33 12.89
N SER A 72 -2.13 14.94 14.16
CA SER A 72 -3.39 14.79 14.93
C SER A 72 -4.40 13.85 14.26
N ILE A 73 -3.92 12.72 13.70
CA ILE A 73 -4.75 11.74 12.97
C ILE A 73 -4.83 10.36 13.63
N LEU A 74 -4.24 10.17 14.83
CA LEU A 74 -4.21 8.86 15.50
C LEU A 74 -5.61 8.27 15.76
N ASP A 75 -6.62 9.09 15.93
CA ASP A 75 -8.02 8.67 16.11
C ASP A 75 -8.69 8.20 14.79
N LYS A 76 -8.09 8.53 13.65
CA LYS A 76 -8.62 8.27 12.31
C LYS A 76 -7.88 7.17 11.56
N VAL A 77 -6.78 6.68 12.11
CA VAL A 77 -5.94 5.64 11.50
C VAL A 77 -5.83 4.43 12.43
N LYS A 78 -5.44 3.29 11.88
CA LYS A 78 -5.07 2.11 12.69
C LYS A 78 -3.63 1.74 12.38
N LEU A 79 -2.84 1.57 13.42
CA LEU A 79 -1.44 1.19 13.34
C LEU A 79 -1.25 -0.22 13.89
N HIS A 80 -0.70 -1.12 13.11
CA HIS A 80 -0.41 -2.50 13.51
C HIS A 80 1.08 -2.79 13.40
N LYS A 81 1.71 -3.06 14.56
CA LYS A 81 3.10 -3.49 14.59
C LYS A 81 3.19 -4.99 14.37
N GLN A 82 3.25 -5.41 13.12
CA GLN A 82 3.42 -6.80 12.70
C GLN A 82 3.87 -6.89 11.24
N SER A 83 4.23 -8.08 10.78
CA SER A 83 4.53 -8.27 9.37
C SER A 83 3.26 -8.28 8.51
N ALA A 84 3.41 -7.92 7.22
CA ALA A 84 2.33 -7.96 6.24
C ALA A 84 1.74 -9.36 6.12
N GLU A 85 2.59 -10.41 6.12
CA GLU A 85 2.16 -11.81 6.03
C GLU A 85 1.30 -12.22 7.24
N ASN A 86 1.68 -11.80 8.45
CA ASN A 86 0.89 -12.09 9.65
C ASN A 86 -0.45 -11.38 9.62
N TYR A 87 -0.47 -10.12 9.17
CA TYR A 87 -1.71 -9.36 9.03
C TYR A 87 -2.65 -10.03 8.02
N VAL A 88 -2.15 -10.32 6.81
CA VAL A 88 -2.94 -10.94 5.74
C VAL A 88 -3.43 -12.35 6.13
N ARG A 89 -2.63 -13.12 6.88
CA ARG A 89 -3.02 -14.46 7.33
C ARG A 89 -4.12 -14.46 8.39
N ARG A 90 -4.08 -13.50 9.32
CA ARG A 90 -4.93 -13.49 10.52
C ARG A 90 -6.18 -12.63 10.41
N THR A 91 -6.15 -11.62 9.53
CA THR A 91 -7.29 -10.73 9.34
C THR A 91 -8.30 -11.36 8.41
N LYS A 92 -9.57 -11.24 8.77
CA LYS A 92 -10.72 -11.70 7.98
C LYS A 92 -11.72 -10.57 7.85
N ASP A 93 -12.54 -10.63 6.81
CA ASP A 93 -13.68 -9.72 6.59
C ASP A 93 -13.30 -8.23 6.56
N ALA A 94 -12.10 -7.91 6.07
CA ALA A 94 -11.61 -6.55 5.92
C ALA A 94 -11.45 -6.21 4.44
N VAL A 95 -12.38 -5.44 3.87
CA VAL A 95 -12.33 -5.00 2.48
C VAL A 95 -11.87 -3.55 2.40
N PHE A 96 -10.95 -3.30 1.47
CA PHE A 96 -10.35 -1.99 1.24
C PHE A 96 -10.70 -1.47 -0.16
N ASP A 97 -10.69 -0.15 -0.31
CA ASP A 97 -10.90 0.51 -1.60
C ASP A 97 -9.57 0.83 -2.30
N LEU A 98 -8.49 0.98 -1.51
CA LEU A 98 -7.13 1.22 -2.00
C LEU A 98 -6.11 0.44 -1.15
N VAL A 99 -5.24 -0.32 -1.81
CA VAL A 99 -4.16 -1.07 -1.16
C VAL A 99 -2.82 -0.63 -1.73
N PHE A 100 -1.89 -0.27 -0.85
CA PHE A 100 -0.48 -0.03 -1.19
C PHE A 100 0.33 -1.28 -0.86
N LEU A 101 1.03 -1.81 -1.86
CA LEU A 101 1.91 -2.97 -1.78
C LEU A 101 3.30 -2.57 -2.29
N ASP A 102 4.06 -1.91 -1.42
CA ASP A 102 5.42 -1.40 -1.68
C ASP A 102 6.43 -2.11 -0.75
N PRO A 103 6.70 -3.40 -0.97
CA PRO A 103 7.57 -4.18 -0.11
C PRO A 103 9.04 -3.81 -0.27
N PRO A 104 9.89 -4.12 0.72
CA PRO A 104 11.34 -4.04 0.56
C PRO A 104 11.82 -4.98 -0.54
N PHE A 105 12.80 -4.51 -1.33
CA PHE A 105 13.30 -5.23 -2.51
C PHE A 105 13.75 -6.67 -2.24
N ASN A 106 13.61 -7.54 -3.25
CA ASN A 106 14.15 -8.90 -3.34
C ASN A 106 13.55 -9.97 -2.41
N LYS A 107 12.28 -9.86 -1.99
CA LYS A 107 11.67 -10.87 -1.10
C LYS A 107 10.40 -11.54 -1.64
N ASN A 108 10.07 -11.39 -2.91
CA ASN A 108 8.90 -12.03 -3.54
C ASN A 108 7.57 -11.86 -2.77
N TYR A 109 7.44 -10.78 -2.01
CA TYR A 109 6.25 -10.51 -1.21
C TYR A 109 4.98 -10.37 -2.05
N VAL A 110 5.09 -9.73 -3.21
CA VAL A 110 3.93 -9.48 -4.07
C VAL A 110 3.28 -10.80 -4.46
N ASN A 111 4.06 -11.75 -5.01
CA ASN A 111 3.52 -13.05 -5.43
C ASN A 111 2.90 -13.86 -4.28
N SER A 112 3.45 -13.73 -3.07
CA SER A 112 2.95 -14.48 -1.90
C SER A 112 1.68 -13.86 -1.28
N LEU A 113 1.52 -12.53 -1.36
CA LEU A 113 0.43 -11.82 -0.69
C LEU A 113 -0.74 -11.50 -1.62
N LEU A 114 -0.45 -11.21 -2.90
CA LEU A 114 -1.44 -10.69 -3.85
C LEU A 114 -2.67 -11.59 -4.04
N PRO A 115 -2.54 -12.95 -4.15
CA PRO A 115 -3.71 -13.81 -4.28
C PRO A 115 -4.71 -13.60 -3.15
N LYS A 116 -4.22 -13.53 -1.91
CA LYS A 116 -5.07 -13.34 -0.74
C LYS A 116 -5.57 -11.89 -0.61
N ILE A 117 -4.79 -10.91 -1.04
CA ILE A 117 -5.26 -9.51 -1.11
C ILE A 117 -6.44 -9.40 -2.07
N ILE A 118 -6.36 -10.02 -3.24
CA ILE A 118 -7.45 -10.02 -4.21
C ILE A 118 -8.70 -10.71 -3.64
N SER A 119 -8.54 -11.91 -3.05
CA SER A 119 -9.69 -12.71 -2.59
C SER A 119 -10.36 -12.18 -1.33
N ASP A 120 -9.58 -11.73 -0.33
CA ASP A 120 -10.07 -11.50 1.03
C ASP A 120 -10.10 -10.02 1.43
N PHE A 121 -9.33 -9.18 0.73
CA PHE A 121 -9.15 -7.77 1.11
C PHE A 121 -9.66 -6.78 0.07
N SER A 122 -10.14 -7.25 -1.07
CA SER A 122 -10.61 -6.41 -2.16
C SER A 122 -12.00 -6.80 -2.67
N LYS A 123 -12.56 -5.93 -3.48
CA LYS A 123 -13.81 -6.10 -4.24
C LYS A 123 -13.61 -5.52 -5.64
N ALA A 124 -14.52 -5.78 -6.55
CA ALA A 124 -14.51 -5.12 -7.86
C ALA A 124 -14.42 -3.59 -7.70
N GLY A 125 -13.47 -2.98 -8.41
CA GLY A 125 -13.16 -1.55 -8.32
C GLY A 125 -12.15 -1.17 -7.24
N THR A 126 -11.67 -2.11 -6.40
CA THR A 126 -10.53 -1.85 -5.49
C THR A 126 -9.29 -1.53 -6.32
N LEU A 127 -8.59 -0.47 -5.93
CA LEU A 127 -7.31 -0.09 -6.52
C LEU A 127 -6.15 -0.70 -5.74
N ILE A 128 -5.18 -1.28 -6.43
CA ILE A 128 -3.97 -1.84 -5.84
C ILE A 128 -2.76 -1.18 -6.50
N TYR A 129 -1.98 -0.45 -5.71
CA TYR A 129 -0.67 0.03 -6.15
C TYR A 129 0.40 -0.97 -5.74
N ILE A 130 1.21 -1.40 -6.70
CA ILE A 130 2.31 -2.36 -6.50
C ILE A 130 3.61 -1.70 -6.96
N GLU A 131 4.64 -1.73 -6.10
CA GLU A 131 6.01 -1.38 -6.47
C GLU A 131 6.91 -2.61 -6.34
N GLU A 132 7.36 -3.15 -7.47
CA GLU A 132 8.22 -4.33 -7.53
C GLU A 132 9.02 -4.37 -8.84
N SER A 133 10.28 -4.86 -8.77
CA SER A 133 11.14 -4.96 -9.95
C SER A 133 10.87 -6.20 -10.82
N ASN A 134 10.44 -7.31 -10.21
CA ASN A 134 10.33 -8.62 -10.85
C ASN A 134 8.92 -9.22 -10.77
N PHE A 135 7.89 -8.39 -10.80
CA PHE A 135 6.50 -8.87 -10.73
C PHE A 135 5.94 -9.12 -12.13
N ASN A 136 5.59 -10.38 -12.41
CA ASN A 136 4.83 -10.75 -13.60
C ASN A 136 3.34 -10.79 -13.25
N PHE A 137 2.56 -9.88 -13.80
CA PHE A 137 1.11 -9.78 -13.53
C PHE A 137 0.23 -10.55 -14.52
N SER A 138 0.80 -11.18 -15.56
CA SER A 138 0.01 -11.97 -16.53
C SER A 138 -0.78 -13.12 -15.90
N ASP A 139 -0.31 -13.66 -14.78
CA ASP A 139 -1.02 -14.69 -14.02
C ASP A 139 -2.30 -14.18 -13.36
N TYR A 140 -2.51 -12.87 -13.34
CA TYR A 140 -3.65 -12.18 -12.71
C TYR A 140 -4.56 -11.46 -13.70
N ASP A 141 -4.40 -11.67 -15.02
CA ASP A 141 -5.15 -10.96 -16.08
C ASP A 141 -6.68 -11.08 -15.94
N ASN A 142 -7.16 -12.15 -15.31
CA ASN A 142 -8.59 -12.33 -15.04
C ASN A 142 -9.10 -11.55 -13.81
N ASN A 143 -8.20 -11.07 -12.95
CA ASN A 143 -8.54 -10.45 -11.68
C ASN A 143 -8.11 -8.98 -11.61
N LEU A 144 -7.08 -8.61 -12.37
CA LEU A 144 -6.46 -7.29 -12.32
C LEU A 144 -6.38 -6.65 -13.70
N LYS A 145 -6.84 -5.43 -13.78
CA LYS A 145 -6.68 -4.57 -14.96
C LYS A 145 -5.59 -3.53 -14.67
N LEU A 146 -4.51 -3.54 -15.45
CA LEU A 146 -3.49 -2.50 -15.37
C LEU A 146 -4.06 -1.15 -15.83
N LEU A 147 -4.04 -0.15 -14.97
CA LEU A 147 -4.50 1.21 -15.28
C LEU A 147 -3.35 2.14 -15.64
N LYS A 148 -2.26 2.10 -14.86
CA LYS A 148 -1.09 2.99 -14.98
C LYS A 148 0.19 2.26 -14.64
N GLU A 149 1.28 2.67 -15.27
CA GLU A 149 2.63 2.17 -14.98
C GLU A 149 3.64 3.31 -15.04
N THR A 150 4.65 3.26 -14.19
CA THR A 150 5.85 4.10 -14.23
C THR A 150 7.07 3.28 -13.87
N SER A 151 8.25 3.73 -14.28
CA SER A 151 9.52 3.12 -13.90
C SER A 151 10.44 4.14 -13.26
N SER A 152 11.21 3.69 -12.28
CA SER A 152 12.27 4.48 -11.64
C SER A 152 13.45 3.56 -11.35
N GLY A 153 14.51 3.68 -12.16
CA GLY A 153 15.63 2.74 -12.14
C GLY A 153 15.16 1.34 -12.52
N ASN A 154 15.37 0.36 -11.63
CA ASN A 154 14.98 -1.04 -11.83
C ASN A 154 13.63 -1.36 -11.17
N SER A 155 12.90 -0.38 -10.64
CA SER A 155 11.60 -0.59 -10.01
C SER A 155 10.49 -0.11 -10.92
N PHE A 156 9.36 -0.84 -10.91
CA PHE A 156 8.12 -0.48 -11.59
C PHE A 156 7.02 -0.22 -10.57
N GLY A 157 6.43 0.96 -10.66
CA GLY A 157 5.22 1.29 -9.94
C GLY A 157 4.01 1.10 -10.85
N ARG A 158 3.04 0.28 -10.43
CA ARG A 158 1.86 -0.08 -11.22
C ARG A 158 0.60 0.11 -10.41
N LEU A 159 -0.40 0.70 -11.02
CA LEU A 159 -1.75 0.83 -10.48
C LEU A 159 -2.68 -0.12 -11.20
N PHE A 160 -3.29 -1.02 -10.45
CA PHE A 160 -4.27 -1.98 -10.93
C PHE A 160 -5.66 -1.70 -10.35
N GLU A 161 -6.69 -2.11 -11.08
CA GLU A 161 -8.06 -2.21 -10.60
C GLU A 161 -8.46 -3.69 -10.54
N VAL A 162 -9.06 -4.10 -9.42
CA VAL A 162 -9.64 -5.44 -9.26
C VAL A 162 -10.93 -5.52 -10.06
N THR A 163 -11.07 -6.57 -10.88
CA THR A 163 -12.19 -6.70 -11.85
C THR A 163 -13.32 -7.61 -11.36
N GLN A 164 -13.06 -8.48 -10.38
CA GLN A 164 -14.04 -9.45 -9.88
C GLN A 164 -14.07 -9.46 -8.35
#